data_f9f1b3944a0b9ba61cd9793271493aa5
#
_entry.id   f9f1b3944a0b9ba61cd9793271493aa5
#
_cell.length_a   1.000
_cell.length_b   1.000
_cell.length_c   1.000
_cell.angle_alpha   90.00
_cell.angle_beta   90.00
_cell.angle_gamma   90.00
#
_symmetry.space_group_name_H-M   'P 1'
#
loop_
_entity.id
_entity.type
_entity.pdbx_description
1 polymer ?
#
loop_
_entity_poly.entity_id
_entity_poly.type
_entity_poly.pdbx_seq_one_letter_code
_entity_poly.pdbx_strand_id
1 'polypeptide(L)'
;MSRILSMNEHYVKTIDEQELFKSLMEYCEIYKEKIKPEKEEKIKNSLSFLKNKAKTLEDIFNNAKYIILDKINFNPDDLKLIDDKAKKIIQEFKSEISSLDKLNKDVLEPIVNNLIKKHETNFKGVGQPLRVILTGSKFGPGLYDILISLGKVEVDQRLGNKIIG
;
A
#
# COMPACT_ATOMS: atom_id res chain seq x y z
N MET A 1 -27.71 -1.44 4.88
CA MET A 1 -26.64 -1.27 3.87
C MET A 1 -26.30 0.19 3.64
N SER A 2 -27.30 1.03 3.39
CA SER A 2 -27.03 2.46 3.16
C SER A 2 -26.35 3.15 4.34
N ARG A 3 -26.64 2.73 5.58
CA ARG A 3 -26.00 3.28 6.77
C ARG A 3 -24.48 3.07 6.75
N ILE A 4 -24.06 1.89 6.30
CA ILE A 4 -22.64 1.51 6.27
C ILE A 4 -21.92 2.36 5.23
N LEU A 5 -22.54 2.57 4.08
CA LEU A 5 -21.96 3.35 2.99
C LEU A 5 -21.84 4.84 3.34
N SER A 6 -22.73 5.34 4.22
CA SER A 6 -22.75 6.75 4.58
C SER A 6 -22.08 7.05 5.92
N MET A 7 -21.24 6.16 6.43
CA MET A 7 -20.46 6.41 7.64
C MET A 7 -19.60 7.65 7.48
N ASN A 8 -19.42 8.40 8.57
CA ASN A 8 -18.51 9.54 8.55
C ASN A 8 -17.15 9.15 9.11
N GLU A 9 -16.16 10.03 8.96
CA GLU A 9 -14.79 9.78 9.39
C GLU A 9 -14.69 9.46 10.88
N HIS A 10 -15.43 10.17 11.71
CA HIS A 10 -15.43 9.94 13.15
C HIS A 10 -15.94 8.54 13.48
N TYR A 11 -17.05 8.13 12.87
CA TYR A 11 -17.61 6.79 13.08
C TYR A 11 -16.62 5.70 12.66
N VAL A 12 -16.00 5.87 11.49
CA VAL A 12 -15.02 4.90 10.99
C VAL A 12 -13.85 4.76 11.96
N LYS A 13 -13.39 5.84 12.56
CA LYS A 13 -12.29 5.80 13.50
C LYS A 13 -12.64 5.12 14.82
N THR A 14 -13.89 5.26 15.27
CA THR A 14 -14.31 4.76 16.57
C THR A 14 -14.93 3.37 16.57
N ILE A 15 -15.37 2.90 15.41
CA ILE A 15 -15.95 1.56 15.30
C ILE A 15 -14.89 0.49 15.57
N ASP A 16 -15.30 -0.61 16.20
CA ASP A 16 -14.44 -1.76 16.41
C ASP A 16 -13.90 -2.27 15.07
N GLU A 17 -12.60 -2.51 14.99
CA GLU A 17 -11.97 -2.98 13.76
C GLU A 17 -12.50 -4.33 13.28
N GLN A 18 -12.92 -5.19 14.19
CA GLN A 18 -13.54 -6.47 13.81
C GLN A 18 -14.87 -6.24 13.09
N GLU A 19 -15.69 -5.32 13.60
CA GLU A 19 -16.95 -4.97 12.96
C GLU A 19 -16.71 -4.28 11.62
N LEU A 20 -15.72 -3.40 11.57
CA LEU A 20 -15.35 -2.71 10.35
C LEU A 20 -14.88 -3.69 9.28
N PHE A 21 -14.05 -4.65 9.66
CA PHE A 21 -13.58 -5.70 8.77
C PHE A 21 -14.75 -6.50 8.20
N LYS A 22 -15.67 -6.92 9.06
CA LYS A 22 -16.85 -7.67 8.64
C LYS A 22 -17.70 -6.88 7.65
N SER A 23 -17.91 -5.59 7.94
CA SER A 23 -18.68 -4.71 7.07
C SER A 23 -17.99 -4.53 5.72
N LEU A 24 -16.67 -4.42 5.72
CA LEU A 24 -15.89 -4.29 4.49
C LEU A 24 -15.99 -5.56 3.64
N MET A 25 -15.93 -6.75 4.27
CA MET A 25 -16.06 -8.01 3.55
C MET A 25 -17.44 -8.13 2.90
N GLU A 26 -18.49 -7.77 3.62
CA GLU A 26 -19.85 -7.76 3.09
C GLU A 26 -20.00 -6.79 1.92
N TYR A 27 -19.43 -5.58 2.07
CA TYR A 27 -19.47 -4.56 1.03
C TYR A 27 -18.79 -5.07 -0.25
N CYS A 28 -17.62 -5.68 -0.12
CA CYS A 28 -16.87 -6.19 -1.28
C CYS A 28 -17.63 -7.31 -1.97
N GLU A 29 -18.25 -8.20 -1.20
CA GLU A 29 -19.03 -9.31 -1.77
C GLU A 29 -20.23 -8.81 -2.57
N ILE A 30 -20.87 -7.74 -2.11
CA ILE A 30 -22.10 -7.21 -2.73
C ILE A 30 -21.77 -6.29 -3.94
N TYR A 31 -20.83 -5.39 -3.77
CA TYR A 31 -20.57 -4.32 -4.73
C TYR A 31 -19.31 -4.47 -5.56
N LYS A 32 -18.41 -5.33 -5.15
CA LYS A 32 -17.12 -5.54 -5.82
C LYS A 32 -16.93 -7.04 -6.03
N GLU A 33 -15.79 -7.58 -5.65
CA GLU A 33 -15.52 -9.00 -5.71
C GLU A 33 -15.25 -9.52 -4.31
N LYS A 34 -15.62 -10.77 -4.07
CA LYS A 34 -15.30 -11.42 -2.80
C LYS A 34 -13.79 -11.43 -2.60
N ILE A 35 -13.35 -11.00 -1.43
CA ILE A 35 -11.93 -10.96 -1.10
C ILE A 35 -11.43 -12.38 -0.84
N LYS A 36 -10.31 -12.73 -1.44
CA LYS A 36 -9.70 -14.04 -1.28
C LYS A 36 -9.25 -14.25 0.17
N PRO A 37 -9.42 -15.46 0.73
CA PRO A 37 -9.03 -15.74 2.12
C PRO A 37 -7.59 -15.38 2.43
N GLU A 38 -6.68 -15.58 1.51
CA GLU A 38 -5.25 -15.27 1.68
C GLU A 38 -4.98 -13.79 1.86
N LYS A 39 -5.90 -12.93 1.42
CA LYS A 39 -5.77 -11.48 1.53
C LYS A 39 -6.53 -10.90 2.73
N GLU A 40 -7.49 -11.65 3.27
CA GLU A 40 -8.30 -11.19 4.39
C GLU A 40 -7.45 -10.80 5.60
N GLU A 41 -6.47 -11.62 5.94
CA GLU A 41 -5.62 -11.34 7.10
C GLU A 41 -4.79 -10.09 6.90
N LYS A 42 -4.25 -9.87 5.70
CA LYS A 42 -3.49 -8.66 5.38
C LYS A 42 -4.35 -7.41 5.55
N ILE A 43 -5.58 -7.47 5.07
CA ILE A 43 -6.53 -6.36 5.19
C ILE A 43 -6.89 -6.13 6.65
N LYS A 44 -7.20 -7.18 7.38
CA LYS A 44 -7.55 -7.11 8.80
C LYS A 44 -6.44 -6.44 9.61
N ASN A 45 -5.21 -6.86 9.38
CA ASN A 45 -4.04 -6.31 10.08
C ASN A 45 -3.73 -4.89 9.67
N SER A 46 -4.26 -4.43 8.54
CA SER A 46 -3.98 -3.11 7.98
C SER A 46 -5.11 -2.11 8.20
N LEU A 47 -6.24 -2.52 8.77
CA LEU A 47 -7.39 -1.62 8.95
C LEU A 47 -7.06 -0.39 9.77
N SER A 48 -6.14 -0.49 10.71
CA SER A 48 -5.76 0.64 11.56
C SER A 48 -5.32 1.86 10.75
N PHE A 49 -4.64 1.64 9.62
CA PHE A 49 -4.26 2.76 8.75
C PHE A 49 -5.16 2.88 7.51
N LEU A 50 -5.77 1.79 7.05
CA LEU A 50 -6.66 1.84 5.88
C LEU A 50 -7.90 2.70 6.14
N LYS A 51 -8.35 2.76 7.40
CA LYS A 51 -9.50 3.56 7.78
C LYS A 51 -9.18 5.03 7.97
N ASN A 52 -7.90 5.41 7.98
CA ASN A 52 -7.50 6.80 8.15
C ASN A 52 -8.07 7.67 7.03
N LYS A 53 -8.71 8.78 7.40
CA LYS A 53 -9.36 9.73 6.49
C LYS A 53 -10.51 9.12 5.67
N ALA A 54 -10.86 7.86 5.92
CA ALA A 54 -11.98 7.22 5.24
C ALA A 54 -13.30 7.65 5.89
N LYS A 55 -14.30 7.92 5.08
CA LYS A 55 -15.65 8.26 5.51
C LYS A 55 -16.65 7.16 5.20
N THR A 56 -16.33 6.32 4.21
CA THR A 56 -17.22 5.27 3.74
C THR A 56 -16.43 3.96 3.58
N LEU A 57 -17.16 2.85 3.42
CA LEU A 57 -16.54 1.57 3.09
C LEU A 57 -15.87 1.62 1.71
N GLU A 58 -16.42 2.40 0.78
CA GLU A 58 -15.80 2.58 -0.52
C GLU A 58 -14.41 3.24 -0.39
N ASP A 59 -14.29 4.24 0.50
CA ASP A 59 -13.00 4.86 0.76
C ASP A 59 -11.98 3.85 1.28
N ILE A 60 -12.41 2.98 2.22
CA ILE A 60 -11.54 1.93 2.77
C ILE A 60 -11.17 0.93 1.67
N PHE A 61 -12.13 0.54 0.85
CA PHE A 61 -11.87 -0.35 -0.28
C PHE A 61 -10.83 0.25 -1.22
N ASN A 62 -10.98 1.53 -1.56
CA ASN A 62 -10.03 2.21 -2.44
C ASN A 62 -8.63 2.27 -1.83
N ASN A 63 -8.54 2.48 -0.53
CA ASN A 63 -7.25 2.46 0.17
C ASN A 63 -6.62 1.05 0.18
N ALA A 64 -7.45 0.02 0.14
CA ALA A 64 -7.00 -1.38 0.22
C ALA A 64 -6.82 -2.05 -1.15
N LYS A 65 -7.14 -1.36 -2.25
CA LYS A 65 -7.09 -1.97 -3.59
C LYS A 65 -5.76 -2.62 -3.90
N TYR A 66 -4.65 -2.02 -3.48
CA TYR A 66 -3.32 -2.56 -3.76
C TYR A 66 -3.09 -3.91 -3.09
N ILE A 67 -3.83 -4.21 -2.02
CA ILE A 67 -3.78 -5.52 -1.36
C ILE A 67 -4.73 -6.50 -2.03
N ILE A 68 -5.93 -6.02 -2.36
CA ILE A 68 -7.04 -6.86 -2.87
C ILE A 68 -6.78 -7.36 -4.29
N LEU A 69 -6.30 -6.49 -5.18
CA LEU A 69 -6.15 -6.80 -6.59
C LEU A 69 -4.87 -7.58 -6.87
N ASP A 70 -4.98 -8.61 -7.71
CA ASP A 70 -3.82 -9.41 -8.12
C ASP A 70 -2.94 -8.65 -9.09
N LYS A 71 -3.53 -7.79 -9.91
CA LYS A 71 -2.82 -6.96 -10.87
C LYS A 71 -2.93 -5.50 -10.49
N ILE A 72 -1.80 -4.81 -10.56
CA ILE A 72 -1.75 -3.38 -10.28
C ILE A 72 -2.13 -2.62 -11.56
N ASN A 73 -3.07 -1.68 -11.41
CA ASN A 73 -3.42 -0.77 -12.48
C ASN A 73 -2.61 0.51 -12.29
N PHE A 74 -1.63 0.72 -13.16
CA PHE A 74 -0.75 1.88 -13.06
C PHE A 74 -1.43 3.12 -13.64
N ASN A 75 -1.42 4.21 -12.87
CA ASN A 75 -1.86 5.51 -13.35
C ASN A 75 -0.81 6.02 -14.34
N PRO A 76 -1.20 6.33 -15.61
CA PRO A 76 -0.22 6.74 -16.63
C PRO A 76 0.60 7.98 -16.24
N ASP A 77 -0.02 8.95 -15.57
CA ASP A 77 0.68 10.15 -15.15
C ASP A 77 1.70 9.84 -14.05
N ASP A 78 1.35 8.94 -13.15
CA ASP A 78 2.23 8.57 -12.04
C ASP A 78 3.39 7.69 -12.52
N LEU A 79 3.20 6.91 -13.59
CA LEU A 79 4.29 6.12 -14.17
C LEU A 79 5.46 6.99 -14.62
N LYS A 80 5.20 8.24 -14.97
CA LYS A 80 6.25 9.18 -15.37
C LYS A 80 7.22 9.48 -14.24
N LEU A 81 6.83 9.24 -13.00
CA LEU A 81 7.70 9.39 -11.84
C LEU A 81 8.78 8.31 -11.78
N ILE A 82 8.60 7.20 -12.51
CA ILE A 82 9.59 6.13 -12.56
C ILE A 82 10.53 6.40 -13.74
N ASP A 83 11.41 7.38 -13.56
CA ASP A 83 12.47 7.72 -14.51
C ASP A 83 13.70 6.84 -14.23
N ASP A 84 14.80 7.09 -14.94
CA ASP A 84 16.01 6.29 -14.80
C ASP A 84 16.57 6.33 -13.36
N LYS A 85 16.53 7.51 -12.74
CA LYS A 85 16.98 7.67 -11.36
C LYS A 85 16.10 6.88 -10.41
N ALA A 86 14.77 6.95 -10.61
CA ALA A 86 13.81 6.21 -9.79
C ALA A 86 13.99 4.70 -9.94
N LYS A 87 14.26 4.23 -11.15
CA LYS A 87 14.53 2.80 -11.39
C LYS A 87 15.73 2.31 -10.59
N LYS A 88 16.79 3.11 -10.53
CA LYS A 88 17.97 2.78 -9.73
C LYS A 88 17.63 2.71 -8.25
N ILE A 89 16.86 3.68 -7.77
CA ILE A 89 16.42 3.73 -6.37
C ILE A 89 15.62 2.45 -6.03
N ILE A 90 14.68 2.09 -6.89
CA ILE A 90 13.85 0.91 -6.68
C ILE A 90 14.69 -0.37 -6.67
N GLN A 91 15.63 -0.51 -7.60
CA GLN A 91 16.52 -1.65 -7.66
C GLN A 91 17.40 -1.77 -6.42
N GLU A 92 17.96 -0.64 -5.96
CA GLU A 92 18.78 -0.61 -4.76
C GLU A 92 17.93 -0.93 -3.52
N PHE A 93 16.73 -0.40 -3.44
CA PHE A 93 15.82 -0.70 -2.35
C PHE A 93 15.50 -2.20 -2.30
N LYS A 94 15.20 -2.80 -3.45
CA LYS A 94 14.94 -4.23 -3.55
C LYS A 94 16.14 -5.04 -3.02
N SER A 95 17.34 -4.66 -3.42
CA SER A 95 18.57 -5.32 -2.98
C SER A 95 18.74 -5.21 -1.46
N GLU A 96 18.51 -4.03 -0.92
CA GLU A 96 18.66 -3.78 0.52
C GLU A 96 17.69 -4.60 1.36
N ILE A 97 16.44 -4.73 0.93
CA ILE A 97 15.45 -5.49 1.70
C ILE A 97 15.59 -7.00 1.51
N SER A 98 16.32 -7.45 0.51
CA SER A 98 16.46 -8.89 0.23
C SER A 98 17.10 -9.66 1.38
N SER A 99 17.91 -8.99 2.19
CA SER A 99 18.58 -9.60 3.34
C SER A 99 17.74 -9.58 4.62
N LEU A 100 16.58 -8.93 4.59
CA LEU A 100 15.72 -8.80 5.77
C LEU A 100 14.77 -9.99 5.89
N ASP A 101 14.52 -10.43 7.12
CA ASP A 101 13.53 -11.48 7.39
C ASP A 101 12.12 -10.91 7.44
N LYS A 102 11.97 -9.72 8.02
CA LYS A 102 10.68 -9.03 8.19
C LYS A 102 10.81 -7.56 7.84
N LEU A 103 9.71 -6.98 7.39
CA LEU A 103 9.63 -5.56 7.14
C LEU A 103 8.95 -4.88 8.30
N ASN A 104 9.63 -3.91 8.93
CA ASN A 104 9.04 -3.02 9.90
C ASN A 104 9.69 -1.65 9.73
N LYS A 105 9.10 -0.63 10.35
CA LYS A 105 9.58 0.75 10.18
C LYS A 105 11.04 0.91 10.63
N ASP A 106 11.42 0.25 11.71
CA ASP A 106 12.75 0.38 12.28
C ASP A 106 13.86 -0.09 11.33
N VAL A 107 13.59 -1.12 10.53
CA VAL A 107 14.58 -1.59 9.54
C VAL A 107 14.46 -0.87 8.21
N LEU A 108 13.27 -0.41 7.85
CA LEU A 108 13.03 0.26 6.56
C LEU A 108 13.49 1.72 6.56
N GLU A 109 13.29 2.42 7.67
CA GLU A 109 13.63 3.85 7.76
C GLU A 109 15.10 4.14 7.47
N PRO A 110 16.07 3.39 8.05
CA PRO A 110 17.48 3.60 7.70
C PRO A 110 17.79 3.36 6.23
N ILE A 111 17.15 2.37 5.62
CA ILE A 111 17.35 2.06 4.19
C ILE A 111 16.88 3.24 3.34
N VAL A 112 15.68 3.74 3.61
CA VAL A 112 15.14 4.90 2.88
C VAL A 112 16.03 6.12 3.07
N ASN A 113 16.47 6.40 4.30
CA ASN A 113 17.34 7.54 4.60
C ASN A 113 18.67 7.45 3.87
N ASN A 114 19.26 6.25 3.77
CA ASN A 114 20.50 6.05 3.02
C ASN A 114 20.30 6.33 1.53
N LEU A 115 19.18 5.90 0.97
CA LEU A 115 18.87 6.17 -0.44
C LEU A 115 18.65 7.65 -0.68
N ILE A 116 18.01 8.35 0.24
CA ILE A 116 17.83 9.80 0.15
C ILE A 116 19.18 10.51 0.08
N LYS A 117 20.12 10.12 0.93
CA LYS A 117 21.47 10.71 0.96
C LYS A 117 22.26 10.34 -0.29
N LYS A 118 22.24 9.06 -0.68
CA LYS A 118 23.00 8.58 -1.82
C LYS A 118 22.59 9.23 -3.13
N HIS A 119 21.30 9.44 -3.31
CA HIS A 119 20.78 10.02 -4.54
C HIS A 119 20.52 11.52 -4.45
N GLU A 120 20.94 12.13 -3.35
CA GLU A 120 20.80 13.58 -3.14
C GLU A 120 19.36 14.07 -3.38
N THR A 121 18.41 13.37 -2.77
CA THR A 121 16.99 13.65 -2.92
C THR A 121 16.33 13.81 -1.55
N ASN A 122 15.01 13.68 -1.50
CA ASN A 122 14.24 13.75 -0.26
C ASN A 122 13.34 12.50 -0.13
N PHE A 123 12.57 12.43 0.96
CA PHE A 123 11.66 11.30 1.19
C PHE A 123 10.70 11.12 0.02
N LYS A 124 10.17 12.22 -0.51
CA LYS A 124 9.25 12.19 -1.64
C LYS A 124 9.90 11.58 -2.89
N GLY A 125 11.17 11.90 -3.14
CA GLY A 125 11.91 11.39 -4.29
C GLY A 125 12.15 9.88 -4.24
N VAL A 126 12.19 9.30 -3.05
CA VAL A 126 12.28 7.85 -2.87
C VAL A 126 10.89 7.24 -2.74
N GLY A 127 10.02 7.85 -1.95
CA GLY A 127 8.73 7.29 -1.61
C GLY A 127 7.72 7.25 -2.75
N GLN A 128 7.65 8.28 -3.58
CA GLN A 128 6.67 8.31 -4.67
C GLN A 128 6.90 7.21 -5.72
N PRO A 129 8.13 7.03 -6.24
CA PRO A 129 8.38 5.93 -7.16
C PRO A 129 8.08 4.56 -6.56
N LEU A 130 8.43 4.35 -5.29
CA LEU A 130 8.14 3.11 -4.60
C LEU A 130 6.62 2.89 -4.48
N ARG A 131 5.87 3.92 -4.12
CA ARG A 131 4.42 3.80 -4.06
C ARG A 131 3.83 3.42 -5.41
N VAL A 132 4.30 4.05 -6.49
CA VAL A 132 3.79 3.76 -7.84
C VAL A 132 4.04 2.31 -8.21
N ILE A 133 5.26 1.81 -8.02
CA ILE A 133 5.57 0.43 -8.37
C ILE A 133 4.82 -0.59 -7.49
N LEU A 134 4.54 -0.23 -6.25
CA LEU A 134 3.87 -1.11 -5.31
C LEU A 134 2.34 -1.07 -5.43
N THR A 135 1.76 0.09 -5.73
CA THR A 135 0.30 0.27 -5.71
C THR A 135 -0.28 0.78 -7.02
N GLY A 136 0.55 1.26 -7.94
CA GLY A 136 0.09 1.86 -9.20
C GLY A 136 -0.16 3.35 -9.13
N SER A 137 -0.08 3.96 -7.95
CA SER A 137 -0.36 5.38 -7.75
C SER A 137 0.59 5.99 -6.72
N LYS A 138 0.88 7.27 -6.88
CA LYS A 138 1.66 8.03 -5.89
C LYS A 138 0.84 8.39 -4.65
N PHE A 139 -0.47 8.26 -4.73
CA PHE A 139 -1.39 8.55 -3.62
C PHE A 139 -1.75 7.27 -2.87
N GLY A 140 -2.15 7.42 -1.62
CA GLY A 140 -2.60 6.30 -0.81
C GLY A 140 -1.98 6.32 0.59
N PRO A 141 -1.96 5.18 1.26
CA PRO A 141 -1.34 5.07 2.59
C PRO A 141 0.14 5.42 2.57
N GLY A 142 0.71 5.64 3.75
CA GLY A 142 2.14 5.94 3.87
C GLY A 142 3.01 4.80 3.34
N LEU A 143 4.21 5.14 2.88
CA LEU A 143 5.13 4.16 2.29
C LEU A 143 5.38 2.96 3.22
N TYR A 144 5.69 3.23 4.49
CA TYR A 144 5.98 2.15 5.43
C TYR A 144 4.76 1.27 5.68
N ASP A 145 3.58 1.87 5.74
CA ASP A 145 2.33 1.13 5.89
C ASP A 145 2.08 0.20 4.71
N ILE A 146 2.33 0.68 3.50
CA ILE A 146 2.20 -0.12 2.28
C ILE A 146 3.16 -1.32 2.33
N LEU A 147 4.42 -1.06 2.65
CA LEU A 147 5.45 -2.10 2.68
C LEU A 147 5.12 -3.18 3.71
N ILE A 148 4.75 -2.75 4.91
CA ILE A 148 4.43 -3.68 6.00
C ILE A 148 3.18 -4.50 5.69
N SER A 149 2.16 -3.86 5.12
CA SER A 149 0.89 -4.53 4.83
C SER A 149 1.03 -5.59 3.73
N LEU A 150 1.86 -5.33 2.73
CA LEU A 150 2.10 -6.29 1.65
C LEU A 150 2.98 -7.46 2.11
N GLY A 151 3.95 -7.19 2.98
CA GLY A 151 4.92 -8.19 3.40
C GLY A 151 6.07 -8.36 2.41
N LYS A 152 7.17 -8.93 2.90
CA LYS A 152 8.42 -9.03 2.14
C LYS A 152 8.26 -9.73 0.78
N VAL A 153 7.57 -10.87 0.76
CA VAL A 153 7.44 -11.67 -0.47
C VAL A 153 6.74 -10.89 -1.56
N GLU A 154 5.60 -10.30 -1.22
CA GLU A 154 4.81 -9.52 -2.18
C GLU A 154 5.54 -8.25 -2.61
N VAL A 155 6.20 -7.56 -1.67
CA VAL A 155 7.00 -6.38 -1.99
C VAL A 155 8.11 -6.73 -2.96
N ASP A 156 8.84 -7.81 -2.69
CA ASP A 156 9.95 -8.24 -3.54
C ASP A 156 9.47 -8.54 -4.97
N GLN A 157 8.35 -9.22 -5.09
CA GLN A 157 7.75 -9.53 -6.40
C GLN A 157 7.39 -8.26 -7.16
N ARG A 158 6.75 -7.30 -6.49
CA ARG A 158 6.34 -6.05 -7.13
C ARG A 158 7.52 -5.17 -7.51
N LEU A 159 8.57 -5.16 -6.71
CA LEU A 159 9.79 -4.42 -7.04
C LEU A 159 10.52 -5.03 -8.24
N GLY A 160 10.29 -6.31 -8.53
CA GLY A 160 10.85 -6.97 -9.69
C GLY A 160 10.04 -6.80 -10.97
N ASN A 161 9.09 -5.87 -11.00
CA ASN A 161 8.26 -5.62 -12.17
C ASN A 161 9.10 -5.24 -13.39
N LYS A 162 8.70 -5.74 -14.57
CA LYS A 162 9.41 -5.51 -15.83
C LYS A 162 9.54 -4.03 -16.20
N ILE A 163 8.68 -3.17 -15.67
CA ILE A 163 8.75 -1.72 -15.89
C ILE A 163 10.11 -1.17 -15.46
N ILE A 164 10.75 -1.80 -14.48
CA ILE A 164 11.99 -1.30 -13.90
C ILE A 164 13.21 -1.80 -14.68
N GLY A 165 13.07 -2.85 -15.38
CA GLY A 165 14.18 -3.37 -16.10
C GLY A 165 14.04 -4.73 -16.54
#